data_0f7b4852846e52f1e4d3620533804f3b
#
_entry.id   0f7b4852846e52f1e4d3620533804f3b
#
_cell.length_a   1.000
_cell.length_b   1.000
_cell.length_c   1.000
_cell.angle_alpha   90.00
_cell.angle_beta   90.00
_cell.angle_gamma   90.00
#
_symmetry.space_group_name_H-M   'P 1'
#
loop_
_entity.id
_entity.type
_entity.pdbx_description
1 polymer ?
#
loop_
_entity_poly.entity_id
_entity_poly.type
_entity_poly.pdbx_seq_one_letter_code
_entity_poly.pdbx_strand_id
1 'polypeptide(L)'
;MGYRGIKTAVGPALEMLYQPWIRGEENIPTEGAAILASNHLAVIDSFFLPLLVDREVAFIGKSDYFTGRGAKGWVVKNFMTAVGTIPVDRSGGQASQAALQAGVARLKSGELFGIYPEGTRSPDGRLYRGKTGVARIALATGAPVIPVAMIGSDLAQPIGRAIPSTRHRVGIVVGEPLDFSRYKGLGNDRFVLRSITDEIMYSLMALSGQEYVDLYAADVKRAMDAEKKSADEVVREMLEAQALRRPAAAPVAAPGGRPAPEVPVP
;
A
#
# COMPACT_ATOMS: atom_id res chain seq x y z
N MET A 1 -9.94 6.95 25.36
CA MET A 1 -8.50 6.63 25.36
C MET A 1 -7.94 7.10 24.02
N GLY A 2 -6.87 7.92 24.02
CA GLY A 2 -6.20 8.30 22.78
C GLY A 2 -5.25 7.20 22.29
N TYR A 3 -4.67 7.40 21.09
CA TYR A 3 -3.71 6.51 20.45
C TYR A 3 -2.64 5.95 21.40
N ARG A 4 -1.95 6.82 22.15
CA ARG A 4 -0.94 6.43 23.15
C ARG A 4 -1.51 5.52 24.24
N GLY A 5 -2.72 5.80 24.72
CA GLY A 5 -3.34 4.97 25.77
C GLY A 5 -3.63 3.53 25.32
N ILE A 6 -4.05 3.33 24.07
CA ILE A 6 -4.24 1.98 23.51
C ILE A 6 -2.89 1.30 23.27
N LYS A 7 -1.91 2.00 22.70
CA LYS A 7 -0.56 1.45 22.50
C LYS A 7 0.02 0.97 23.84
N THR A 8 -0.09 1.75 24.91
CA THR A 8 0.40 1.39 26.23
C THR A 8 -0.39 0.23 26.87
N ALA A 9 -1.71 0.17 26.68
CA ALA A 9 -2.54 -0.84 27.33
C ALA A 9 -2.53 -2.20 26.59
N VAL A 10 -2.50 -2.17 25.27
CA VAL A 10 -2.64 -3.39 24.42
C VAL A 10 -1.29 -3.83 23.83
N GLY A 11 -0.37 -2.88 23.63
CA GLY A 11 0.95 -3.11 23.04
C GLY A 11 1.71 -4.25 23.68
N PRO A 12 1.98 -4.22 25.00
CA PRO A 12 2.77 -5.25 25.68
C PRO A 12 2.17 -6.67 25.54
N ALA A 13 0.84 -6.79 25.56
CA ALA A 13 0.18 -8.08 25.38
C ALA A 13 0.35 -8.60 23.94
N LEU A 14 0.22 -7.73 22.92
CA LEU A 14 0.43 -8.10 21.53
C LEU A 14 1.90 -8.42 21.25
N GLU A 15 2.83 -7.67 21.82
CA GLU A 15 4.27 -7.93 21.72
C GLU A 15 4.64 -9.29 22.34
N MET A 16 4.12 -9.60 23.52
CA MET A 16 4.34 -10.88 24.18
C MET A 16 3.76 -12.06 23.38
N LEU A 17 2.54 -11.88 22.82
CA LEU A 17 1.83 -12.96 22.13
C LEU A 17 2.35 -13.21 20.72
N TYR A 18 2.67 -12.16 19.95
CA TYR A 18 3.02 -12.27 18.54
C TYR A 18 4.48 -12.04 18.25
N GLN A 19 5.25 -11.54 19.23
CA GLN A 19 6.68 -11.22 19.09
C GLN A 19 6.98 -10.51 17.76
N PRO A 20 6.25 -9.42 17.44
CA PRO A 20 6.44 -8.72 16.20
C PRO A 20 7.83 -8.09 16.15
N TRP A 21 8.32 -7.82 14.95
CA TRP A 21 9.62 -7.18 14.76
C TRP A 21 9.55 -6.11 13.68
N ILE A 22 10.42 -5.11 13.80
CA ILE A 22 10.59 -4.04 12.81
C ILE A 22 12.06 -3.90 12.43
N ARG A 23 12.34 -3.53 11.19
CA ARG A 23 13.67 -3.20 10.67
C ARG A 23 13.56 -1.95 9.81
N GLY A 24 14.60 -1.09 9.82
CA GLY A 24 14.63 0.15 9.05
C GLY A 24 13.75 1.25 9.67
N GLU A 25 13.41 1.14 10.95
CA GLU A 25 12.60 2.12 11.67
C GLU A 25 13.19 3.54 11.60
N GLU A 26 14.52 3.64 11.55
CA GLU A 26 15.28 4.87 11.38
C GLU A 26 14.94 5.66 10.11
N ASN A 27 14.36 5.00 9.10
CA ASN A 27 13.90 5.64 7.87
C ASN A 27 12.58 6.43 8.05
N ILE A 28 11.89 6.22 9.17
CA ILE A 28 10.69 7.00 9.50
C ILE A 28 11.12 8.31 10.17
N PRO A 29 10.79 9.48 9.60
CA PRO A 29 11.22 10.74 10.18
C PRO A 29 10.60 10.94 11.58
N THR A 30 11.39 11.40 12.52
CA THR A 30 10.94 11.70 13.88
C THR A 30 9.99 12.89 13.93
N GLU A 31 10.07 13.80 12.94
CA GLU A 31 9.24 14.98 12.79
C GLU A 31 8.84 15.18 11.32
N GLY A 32 7.83 15.99 11.08
CA GLY A 32 7.35 16.30 9.74
C GLY A 32 6.46 15.21 9.12
N ALA A 33 5.98 15.49 7.93
CA ALA A 33 5.06 14.61 7.21
C ALA A 33 5.80 13.52 6.45
N ALA A 34 5.22 12.31 6.42
CA ALA A 34 5.63 11.25 5.50
C ALA A 34 4.46 10.31 5.18
N ILE A 35 4.50 9.70 4.01
CA ILE A 35 3.53 8.71 3.56
C ILE A 35 4.14 7.33 3.78
N LEU A 36 3.52 6.50 4.61
CA LEU A 36 3.89 5.09 4.76
C LEU A 36 3.07 4.27 3.76
N ALA A 37 3.68 3.89 2.65
CA ALA A 37 3.05 3.05 1.62
C ALA A 37 3.34 1.57 1.93
N SER A 38 2.30 0.78 2.21
CA SER A 38 2.47 -0.62 2.64
C SER A 38 1.72 -1.59 1.72
N ASN A 39 2.27 -2.79 1.51
CA ASN A 39 1.51 -3.93 1.01
C ASN A 39 0.41 -4.30 2.03
N HIS A 40 -0.62 -5.01 1.59
CA HIS A 40 -1.75 -5.33 2.46
C HIS A 40 -2.14 -6.81 2.35
N LEU A 41 -1.76 -7.59 3.34
CA LEU A 41 -1.95 -9.04 3.37
C LEU A 41 -3.12 -9.45 4.25
N ALA A 42 -3.22 -8.86 5.45
CA ALA A 42 -4.19 -9.26 6.45
C ALA A 42 -4.85 -8.04 7.14
N VAL A 43 -5.92 -8.28 7.90
CA VAL A 43 -6.57 -7.21 8.70
C VAL A 43 -5.62 -6.70 9.77
N ILE A 44 -4.78 -7.58 10.33
CA ILE A 44 -3.85 -7.23 11.40
C ILE A 44 -2.74 -6.27 10.98
N ASP A 45 -2.49 -6.06 9.67
CA ASP A 45 -1.54 -5.06 9.19
C ASP A 45 -1.87 -3.67 9.75
N SER A 46 -3.16 -3.33 9.75
CA SER A 46 -3.65 -2.05 10.26
C SER A 46 -3.54 -1.91 11.80
N PHE A 47 -3.13 -2.97 12.49
CA PHE A 47 -2.87 -2.96 13.93
C PHE A 47 -1.37 -2.96 14.22
N PHE A 48 -0.62 -3.84 13.58
CA PHE A 48 0.81 -3.98 13.87
C PHE A 48 1.63 -2.80 13.36
N LEU A 49 1.31 -2.21 12.21
CA LEU A 49 2.05 -1.05 11.73
C LEU A 49 1.94 0.15 12.68
N PRO A 50 0.74 0.60 13.13
CA PRO A 50 0.64 1.63 14.16
C PRO A 50 1.25 1.24 15.50
N LEU A 51 1.21 -0.03 15.87
CA LEU A 51 1.75 -0.50 17.15
C LEU A 51 3.26 -0.36 17.23
N LEU A 52 3.97 -0.74 16.16
CA LEU A 52 5.43 -0.80 16.13
C LEU A 52 6.07 0.55 15.76
N VAL A 53 5.39 1.42 15.04
CA VAL A 53 5.89 2.77 14.72
C VAL A 53 5.67 3.70 15.91
N ASP A 54 6.69 4.41 16.34
CA ASP A 54 6.62 5.30 17.52
C ASP A 54 5.68 6.49 17.36
N ARG A 55 5.58 7.01 16.14
CA ARG A 55 4.69 8.12 15.81
C ARG A 55 3.29 7.63 15.45
N GLU A 56 2.30 8.49 15.71
CA GLU A 56 0.93 8.24 15.28
C GLU A 56 0.82 8.21 13.76
N VAL A 57 0.25 7.11 13.23
CA VAL A 57 0.04 6.91 11.79
C VAL A 57 -1.46 6.95 11.51
N ALA A 58 -1.92 7.95 10.77
CA ALA A 58 -3.31 8.03 10.34
C ALA A 58 -3.54 7.11 9.13
N PHE A 59 -4.53 6.21 9.22
CA PHE A 59 -4.95 5.34 8.11
C PHE A 59 -6.35 5.67 7.62
N ILE A 60 -6.67 5.26 6.39
CA ILE A 60 -8.05 5.29 5.89
C ILE A 60 -8.70 3.93 6.11
N GLY A 61 -9.78 3.91 6.88
CA GLY A 61 -10.60 2.73 7.12
C GLY A 61 -11.97 2.81 6.44
N LYS A 62 -12.55 1.64 6.16
CA LYS A 62 -13.91 1.55 5.65
C LYS A 62 -14.90 2.09 6.70
N SER A 63 -15.84 2.95 6.30
CA SER A 63 -16.85 3.53 7.19
C SER A 63 -17.66 2.49 7.98
N ASP A 64 -17.82 1.28 7.43
CA ASP A 64 -18.53 0.17 8.08
C ASP A 64 -17.93 -0.21 9.45
N TYR A 65 -16.63 0.02 9.66
CA TYR A 65 -15.99 -0.22 10.97
C TYR A 65 -16.48 0.76 12.05
N PHE A 66 -17.07 1.89 11.65
CA PHE A 66 -17.54 2.93 12.55
C PHE A 66 -19.07 2.93 12.75
N THR A 67 -19.80 2.17 11.94
CA THR A 67 -21.28 2.08 11.94
C THR A 67 -21.82 0.79 12.54
N GLY A 68 -20.95 -0.13 12.95
CA GLY A 68 -21.32 -1.41 13.57
C GLY A 68 -22.16 -1.22 14.82
N ARG A 69 -23.21 -2.04 14.99
CA ARG A 69 -24.15 -1.99 16.14
C ARG A 69 -23.72 -2.96 17.24
N GLY A 70 -24.19 -2.70 18.48
CA GLY A 70 -23.93 -3.52 19.66
C GLY A 70 -22.52 -3.41 20.23
N ALA A 71 -22.18 -4.21 21.24
CA ALA A 71 -20.91 -4.18 21.95
C ALA A 71 -19.70 -4.39 21.01
N LYS A 72 -19.80 -5.34 20.06
CA LYS A 72 -18.77 -5.59 19.07
C LYS A 72 -18.52 -4.37 18.18
N GLY A 73 -19.57 -3.73 17.66
CA GLY A 73 -19.46 -2.52 16.84
C GLY A 73 -18.85 -1.36 17.63
N TRP A 74 -19.22 -1.20 18.91
CA TRP A 74 -18.66 -0.19 19.78
C TRP A 74 -17.15 -0.41 20.02
N VAL A 75 -16.71 -1.63 20.30
CA VAL A 75 -15.29 -1.96 20.48
C VAL A 75 -14.50 -1.66 19.21
N VAL A 76 -14.98 -2.13 18.05
CA VAL A 76 -14.30 -1.90 16.75
C VAL A 76 -14.21 -0.41 16.44
N LYS A 77 -15.30 0.34 16.58
CA LYS A 77 -15.33 1.79 16.36
C LYS A 77 -14.31 2.53 17.25
N ASN A 78 -14.35 2.26 18.57
CA ASN A 78 -13.45 2.94 19.51
C ASN A 78 -11.99 2.58 19.23
N PHE A 79 -11.72 1.33 18.90
CA PHE A 79 -10.39 0.88 18.50
C PHE A 79 -9.93 1.60 17.21
N MET A 80 -10.71 1.57 16.14
CA MET A 80 -10.36 2.23 14.86
C MET A 80 -10.14 3.73 15.04
N THR A 81 -10.99 4.39 15.84
CA THR A 81 -10.81 5.81 16.17
C THR A 81 -9.51 6.05 16.92
N ALA A 82 -9.19 5.17 17.85
CA ALA A 82 -8.03 5.34 18.71
C ALA A 82 -6.69 5.01 18.02
N VAL A 83 -6.69 4.18 16.99
CA VAL A 83 -5.51 3.96 16.11
C VAL A 83 -5.42 4.97 14.98
N GLY A 84 -6.14 6.11 15.05
CA GLY A 84 -6.04 7.19 14.09
C GLY A 84 -6.71 6.89 12.73
N THR A 85 -7.58 5.87 12.66
CA THR A 85 -8.23 5.51 11.41
C THR A 85 -9.32 6.53 11.05
N ILE A 86 -9.23 7.08 9.85
CA ILE A 86 -10.20 8.04 9.28
C ILE A 86 -11.28 7.25 8.54
N PRO A 87 -12.57 7.40 8.94
CA PRO A 87 -13.66 6.72 8.24
C PRO A 87 -13.85 7.32 6.85
N VAL A 88 -13.85 6.50 5.82
CA VAL A 88 -14.18 6.90 4.45
C VAL A 88 -15.17 5.92 3.86
N ASP A 89 -16.25 6.45 3.29
CA ASP A 89 -17.18 5.67 2.51
C ASP A 89 -16.50 5.29 1.17
N ARG A 90 -16.43 4.00 0.85
CA ARG A 90 -15.79 3.50 -0.37
C ARG A 90 -16.79 3.18 -1.48
N SER A 91 -18.03 3.63 -1.36
CA SER A 91 -19.15 3.32 -2.27
C SER A 91 -19.22 4.21 -3.51
N GLY A 92 -18.07 4.70 -4.04
CA GLY A 92 -18.10 5.47 -5.30
C GLY A 92 -16.85 6.31 -5.57
N GLY A 93 -16.78 6.93 -6.75
CA GLY A 93 -15.64 7.76 -7.17
C GLY A 93 -15.37 8.97 -6.25
N GLN A 94 -16.41 9.58 -5.70
CA GLN A 94 -16.31 10.68 -4.73
C GLN A 94 -15.67 10.23 -3.41
N ALA A 95 -15.89 8.99 -3.00
CA ALA A 95 -15.30 8.42 -1.81
C ALA A 95 -13.78 8.29 -1.88
N SER A 96 -13.24 7.94 -3.04
CA SER A 96 -11.79 7.93 -3.27
C SER A 96 -11.20 9.33 -3.17
N GLN A 97 -11.90 10.34 -3.65
CA GLN A 97 -11.45 11.74 -3.55
C GLN A 97 -11.46 12.25 -2.11
N ALA A 98 -12.50 11.96 -1.34
CA ALA A 98 -12.57 12.31 0.09
C ALA A 98 -11.42 11.64 0.88
N ALA A 99 -11.10 10.37 0.58
CA ALA A 99 -9.98 9.67 1.15
C ALA A 99 -8.63 10.37 0.87
N LEU A 100 -8.41 10.77 -0.39
CA LEU A 100 -7.19 11.49 -0.77
C LEU A 100 -7.09 12.84 -0.07
N GLN A 101 -8.20 13.60 0.00
CA GLN A 101 -8.24 14.89 0.70
C GLN A 101 -7.94 14.75 2.19
N ALA A 102 -8.49 13.73 2.86
CA ALA A 102 -8.19 13.45 4.25
C ALA A 102 -6.70 13.15 4.48
N GLY A 103 -6.07 12.35 3.60
CA GLY A 103 -4.63 12.10 3.64
C GLY A 103 -3.80 13.36 3.44
N VAL A 104 -4.16 14.19 2.46
CA VAL A 104 -3.50 15.49 2.23
C VAL A 104 -3.61 16.40 3.45
N ALA A 105 -4.77 16.44 4.12
CA ALA A 105 -4.96 17.28 5.30
C ALA A 105 -4.04 16.84 6.46
N ARG A 106 -3.91 15.52 6.71
CA ARG A 106 -3.02 14.97 7.74
C ARG A 106 -1.55 15.27 7.46
N LEU A 107 -1.12 15.07 6.22
CA LEU A 107 0.26 15.38 5.83
C LEU A 107 0.58 16.87 5.95
N LYS A 108 -0.36 17.76 5.61
CA LYS A 108 -0.19 19.21 5.81
C LYS A 108 -0.07 19.61 7.29
N SER A 109 -0.58 18.81 8.21
CA SER A 109 -0.40 18.99 9.66
C SER A 109 0.92 18.41 10.18
N GLY A 110 1.80 17.88 9.31
CA GLY A 110 3.07 17.28 9.72
C GLY A 110 2.95 15.85 10.27
N GLU A 111 1.81 15.19 10.03
CA GLU A 111 1.55 13.85 10.54
C GLU A 111 2.01 12.74 9.56
N LEU A 112 2.15 11.51 10.06
CA LEU A 112 2.34 10.34 9.20
C LEU A 112 1.00 9.88 8.65
N PHE A 113 1.00 9.46 7.39
CA PHE A 113 -0.18 8.95 6.72
C PHE A 113 0.09 7.58 6.10
N GLY A 114 -0.60 6.55 6.58
CA GLY A 114 -0.50 5.18 6.08
C GLY A 114 -1.49 4.93 4.93
N ILE A 115 -1.00 4.32 3.86
CA ILE A 115 -1.81 3.96 2.70
C ILE A 115 -1.41 2.57 2.18
N TYR A 116 -2.40 1.81 1.73
CA TYR A 116 -2.22 0.57 0.99
C TYR A 116 -2.44 0.85 -0.49
N PRO A 117 -1.38 0.95 -1.32
CA PRO A 117 -1.53 1.31 -2.73
C PRO A 117 -2.41 0.36 -3.53
N GLU A 118 -2.44 -0.92 -3.17
CA GLU A 118 -3.31 -1.94 -3.79
C GLU A 118 -4.81 -1.63 -3.60
N GLY A 119 -5.17 -0.89 -2.54
CA GLY A 119 -6.53 -0.48 -2.20
C GLY A 119 -7.41 -1.58 -1.62
N THR A 120 -6.90 -2.79 -1.51
CA THR A 120 -7.52 -3.95 -0.83
C THR A 120 -6.44 -4.95 -0.43
N ARG A 121 -6.75 -5.88 0.47
CA ARG A 121 -5.83 -6.97 0.82
C ARG A 121 -5.54 -7.84 -0.40
N SER A 122 -4.33 -8.37 -0.49
CA SER A 122 -4.00 -9.41 -1.46
C SER A 122 -4.94 -10.62 -1.31
N PRO A 123 -5.39 -11.26 -2.40
CA PRO A 123 -6.19 -12.49 -2.32
C PRO A 123 -5.37 -13.74 -1.99
N ASP A 124 -4.06 -13.74 -2.22
CA ASP A 124 -3.22 -14.94 -2.25
C ASP A 124 -1.77 -14.72 -1.76
N GLY A 125 -1.48 -13.56 -1.21
CA GLY A 125 -0.15 -13.21 -0.69
C GLY A 125 0.78 -12.56 -1.73
N ARG A 126 0.43 -12.50 -3.02
CA ARG A 126 1.19 -11.77 -4.05
C ARG A 126 0.98 -10.26 -3.93
N LEU A 127 1.91 -9.48 -4.50
CA LEU A 127 1.82 -8.03 -4.55
C LEU A 127 1.13 -7.60 -5.86
N TYR A 128 0.04 -6.89 -5.74
CA TYR A 128 -0.77 -6.48 -6.87
C TYR A 128 -0.53 -5.03 -7.28
N ARG A 129 -0.92 -4.69 -8.50
CA ARG A 129 -0.77 -3.36 -9.08
C ARG A 129 -1.36 -2.28 -8.18
N GLY A 130 -0.56 -1.26 -7.85
CA GLY A 130 -0.97 -0.12 -7.04
C GLY A 130 -1.87 0.85 -7.81
N LYS A 131 -2.81 1.47 -7.11
CA LYS A 131 -3.62 2.60 -7.59
C LYS A 131 -2.83 3.90 -7.46
N THR A 132 -3.03 4.85 -8.37
CA THR A 132 -2.29 6.12 -8.42
C THR A 132 -2.63 7.11 -7.30
N GLY A 133 -3.46 6.74 -6.33
CA GLY A 133 -3.83 7.58 -5.20
C GLY A 133 -2.63 8.01 -4.36
N VAL A 134 -1.69 7.11 -4.10
CA VAL A 134 -0.46 7.38 -3.34
C VAL A 134 0.39 8.45 -4.06
N ALA A 135 0.57 8.33 -5.38
CA ALA A 135 1.32 9.31 -6.18
C ALA A 135 0.64 10.70 -6.18
N ARG A 136 -0.70 10.73 -6.25
CA ARG A 136 -1.45 11.99 -6.16
C ARG A 136 -1.24 12.70 -4.82
N ILE A 137 -1.28 11.97 -3.71
CA ILE A 137 -1.04 12.53 -2.38
C ILE A 137 0.41 13.02 -2.26
N ALA A 138 1.38 12.22 -2.70
CA ALA A 138 2.80 12.58 -2.68
C ALA A 138 3.06 13.89 -3.44
N LEU A 139 2.56 14.03 -4.68
CA LEU A 139 2.73 15.24 -5.48
C LEU A 139 1.94 16.46 -4.94
N ALA A 140 0.78 16.23 -4.31
CA ALA A 140 -0.03 17.30 -3.72
C ALA A 140 0.57 17.87 -2.44
N THR A 141 1.37 17.10 -1.71
CA THR A 141 1.92 17.49 -0.40
C THR A 141 3.43 17.72 -0.43
N GLY A 142 4.16 17.13 -1.38
CA GLY A 142 5.62 17.07 -1.39
C GLY A 142 6.20 16.17 -0.29
N ALA A 143 5.36 15.42 0.43
CA ALA A 143 5.82 14.52 1.47
C ALA A 143 6.57 13.31 0.87
N PRO A 144 7.68 12.86 1.47
CA PRO A 144 8.37 11.65 1.05
C PRO A 144 7.49 10.43 1.23
N VAL A 145 7.66 9.43 0.37
CA VAL A 145 6.98 8.14 0.47
C VAL A 145 7.95 7.09 1.00
N ILE A 146 7.61 6.48 2.11
CA ILE A 146 8.39 5.42 2.74
C ILE A 146 7.70 4.10 2.44
N PRO A 147 8.32 3.21 1.65
CA PRO A 147 7.77 1.88 1.42
C PRO A 147 7.92 1.03 2.68
N VAL A 148 6.84 0.34 3.05
CA VAL A 148 6.78 -0.49 4.27
C VAL A 148 6.25 -1.87 3.90
N ALA A 149 7.04 -2.90 4.07
CA ALA A 149 6.63 -4.28 3.82
C ALA A 149 6.14 -4.96 5.09
N MET A 150 4.89 -5.41 5.08
CA MET A 150 4.34 -6.35 6.07
C MET A 150 4.78 -7.76 5.70
N ILE A 151 5.30 -8.52 6.66
CA ILE A 151 5.84 -9.86 6.49
C ILE A 151 5.11 -10.85 7.40
N GLY A 152 4.61 -11.95 6.83
CA GLY A 152 4.03 -13.07 7.57
C GLY A 152 2.66 -12.79 8.21
N SER A 153 2.05 -11.64 7.95
CA SER A 153 0.72 -11.32 8.48
C SER A 153 -0.38 -12.15 7.83
N ASP A 154 -0.21 -12.57 6.58
CA ASP A 154 -1.06 -13.54 5.87
C ASP A 154 -1.03 -14.93 6.50
N LEU A 155 0.15 -15.35 6.97
CA LEU A 155 0.32 -16.62 7.69
C LEU A 155 -0.29 -16.54 9.10
N ALA A 156 -0.12 -15.41 9.77
CA ALA A 156 -0.72 -15.18 11.08
C ALA A 156 -2.25 -15.06 10.99
N GLN A 157 -2.76 -14.38 9.98
CA GLN A 157 -4.20 -14.20 9.77
C GLN A 157 -4.60 -14.46 8.30
N PRO A 158 -4.68 -15.71 7.86
CA PRO A 158 -5.18 -16.05 6.54
C PRO A 158 -6.59 -15.49 6.29
N ILE A 159 -6.92 -15.30 5.02
CA ILE A 159 -8.24 -14.79 4.60
C ILE A 159 -9.35 -15.66 5.20
N GLY A 160 -10.38 -15.00 5.74
CA GLY A 160 -11.51 -15.67 6.40
C GLY A 160 -11.28 -15.98 7.88
N ARG A 161 -10.06 -15.90 8.38
CA ARG A 161 -9.78 -16.12 9.81
C ARG A 161 -10.01 -14.83 10.62
N ALA A 162 -10.87 -14.93 11.63
CA ALA A 162 -11.18 -13.78 12.48
C ALA A 162 -10.09 -13.49 13.53
N ILE A 163 -9.52 -14.55 14.11
CA ILE A 163 -8.52 -14.45 15.19
C ILE A 163 -7.15 -14.84 14.61
N PRO A 164 -6.13 -13.96 14.72
CA PRO A 164 -4.78 -14.28 14.27
C PRO A 164 -4.16 -15.42 15.08
N SER A 165 -3.31 -16.20 14.44
CA SER A 165 -2.52 -17.25 15.08
C SER A 165 -1.23 -16.66 15.67
N THR A 166 -0.90 -17.06 16.88
CA THR A 166 0.37 -16.69 17.53
C THR A 166 1.56 -17.57 17.09
N ARG A 167 1.32 -18.53 16.19
CA ARG A 167 2.39 -19.41 15.68
C ARG A 167 3.30 -18.73 14.66
N HIS A 168 2.85 -17.63 14.05
CA HIS A 168 3.57 -16.90 13.02
C HIS A 168 3.85 -15.49 13.53
N ARG A 169 5.12 -15.11 13.48
CA ARG A 169 5.55 -13.75 13.82
C ARG A 169 5.19 -12.80 12.69
N VAL A 170 4.76 -11.60 13.05
CA VAL A 170 4.52 -10.51 12.09
C VAL A 170 5.75 -9.60 12.08
N GLY A 171 6.25 -9.32 10.90
CA GLY A 171 7.39 -8.42 10.71
C GLY A 171 7.02 -7.19 9.91
N ILE A 172 7.81 -6.13 10.11
CA ILE A 172 7.76 -4.90 9.33
C ILE A 172 9.16 -4.57 8.84
N VAL A 173 9.30 -4.34 7.54
CA VAL A 173 10.52 -3.82 6.93
C VAL A 173 10.23 -2.45 6.35
N VAL A 174 10.92 -1.44 6.84
CA VAL A 174 10.80 -0.05 6.41
C VAL A 174 11.95 0.26 5.46
N GLY A 175 11.64 0.64 4.24
CA GLY A 175 12.61 1.01 3.22
C GLY A 175 13.02 2.46 3.27
N GLU A 176 13.98 2.82 2.44
CA GLU A 176 14.45 4.20 2.28
C GLU A 176 13.35 5.13 1.76
N PRO A 177 13.32 6.38 2.19
CA PRO A 177 12.37 7.37 1.71
C PRO A 177 12.54 7.65 0.22
N LEU A 178 11.45 7.62 -0.53
CA LEU A 178 11.38 7.98 -1.94
C LEU A 178 10.96 9.44 -2.08
N ASP A 179 11.77 10.24 -2.75
CA ASP A 179 11.48 11.66 -3.05
C ASP A 179 11.01 11.83 -4.50
N PHE A 180 9.84 12.43 -4.64
CA PHE A 180 9.22 12.71 -5.93
C PHE A 180 9.16 14.20 -6.26
N SER A 181 9.96 15.04 -5.59
CA SER A 181 10.02 16.49 -5.80
C SER A 181 10.34 16.87 -7.24
N ARG A 182 11.09 16.02 -7.97
CA ARG A 182 11.40 16.17 -9.41
C ARG A 182 10.16 16.21 -10.31
N TYR A 183 9.02 15.71 -9.83
CA TYR A 183 7.75 15.71 -10.58
C TYR A 183 6.76 16.79 -10.09
N LYS A 184 7.23 17.77 -9.32
CA LYS A 184 6.41 18.88 -8.83
C LYS A 184 5.67 19.58 -9.97
N GLY A 185 4.36 19.80 -9.82
CA GLY A 185 3.51 20.41 -10.84
C GLY A 185 2.88 19.42 -11.83
N LEU A 186 3.32 18.15 -11.87
CA LEU A 186 2.81 17.13 -12.81
C LEU A 186 1.72 16.22 -12.21
N GLY A 187 1.04 16.66 -11.15
CA GLY A 187 0.03 15.87 -10.42
C GLY A 187 -1.21 15.44 -11.24
N ASN A 188 -1.41 15.98 -12.44
CA ASN A 188 -2.47 15.58 -13.36
C ASN A 188 -1.99 14.70 -14.52
N ASP A 189 -0.68 14.52 -14.69
CA ASP A 189 -0.11 13.69 -15.73
C ASP A 189 -0.26 12.20 -15.36
N ARG A 190 -0.98 11.44 -16.20
CA ARG A 190 -1.26 10.03 -15.95
C ARG A 190 0.00 9.16 -16.01
N PHE A 191 0.95 9.49 -16.87
CA PHE A 191 2.20 8.74 -17.01
C PHE A 191 3.08 8.96 -15.79
N VAL A 192 3.22 10.22 -15.34
CA VAL A 192 3.96 10.55 -14.12
C VAL A 192 3.36 9.86 -12.90
N LEU A 193 2.04 9.95 -12.72
CA LEU A 193 1.34 9.27 -11.61
C LEU A 193 1.54 7.75 -11.65
N ARG A 194 1.54 7.15 -12.86
CA ARG A 194 1.78 5.72 -13.01
C ARG A 194 3.22 5.37 -12.67
N SER A 195 4.20 6.12 -13.22
CA SER A 195 5.64 5.89 -12.96
C SER A 195 5.98 5.98 -11.47
N ILE A 196 5.49 7.01 -10.77
CA ILE A 196 5.67 7.14 -9.32
C ILE A 196 5.06 5.94 -8.58
N THR A 197 3.85 5.55 -8.97
CA THR A 197 3.20 4.41 -8.32
C THR A 197 3.97 3.11 -8.55
N ASP A 198 4.46 2.89 -9.77
CA ASP A 198 5.26 1.69 -10.11
C ASP A 198 6.59 1.68 -9.35
N GLU A 199 7.28 2.82 -9.20
CA GLU A 199 8.50 2.94 -8.39
C GLU A 199 8.22 2.55 -6.92
N ILE A 200 7.12 3.02 -6.34
CA ILE A 200 6.70 2.63 -4.99
C ILE A 200 6.42 1.12 -4.91
N MET A 201 5.68 0.56 -5.87
CA MET A 201 5.35 -0.86 -5.88
C MET A 201 6.58 -1.75 -6.05
N TYR A 202 7.53 -1.36 -6.89
CA TYR A 202 8.80 -2.11 -7.04
C TYR A 202 9.67 -2.04 -5.79
N SER A 203 9.66 -0.91 -5.08
CA SER A 203 10.32 -0.81 -3.77
C SER A 203 9.66 -1.74 -2.75
N LEU A 204 8.32 -1.81 -2.73
CA LEU A 204 7.58 -2.76 -1.90
C LEU A 204 7.89 -4.22 -2.26
N MET A 205 7.96 -4.53 -3.56
CA MET A 205 8.32 -5.86 -4.05
C MET A 205 9.72 -6.27 -3.57
N ALA A 206 10.69 -5.37 -3.68
CA ALA A 206 12.07 -5.62 -3.25
C ALA A 206 12.17 -5.86 -1.73
N LEU A 207 11.40 -5.12 -0.91
CA LEU A 207 11.38 -5.25 0.55
C LEU A 207 10.63 -6.50 1.01
N SER A 208 9.51 -6.83 0.37
CA SER A 208 8.63 -7.93 0.80
C SER A 208 9.04 -9.28 0.24
N GLY A 209 9.75 -9.29 -0.90
CA GLY A 209 10.05 -10.52 -1.66
C GLY A 209 8.82 -11.14 -2.34
N GLN A 210 7.68 -10.43 -2.37
CA GLN A 210 6.46 -10.92 -3.00
C GLN A 210 6.59 -10.96 -4.53
N GLU A 211 5.97 -11.97 -5.15
CA GLU A 211 5.73 -11.97 -6.60
C GLU A 211 4.80 -10.81 -6.98
N TYR A 212 5.20 -10.00 -7.97
CA TYR A 212 4.40 -8.90 -8.47
C TYR A 212 3.45 -9.34 -9.58
N VAL A 213 2.18 -8.97 -9.47
CA VAL A 213 1.13 -9.25 -10.46
C VAL A 213 0.60 -7.93 -11.03
N ASP A 214 0.78 -7.71 -12.34
CA ASP A 214 0.32 -6.48 -13.03
C ASP A 214 -1.21 -6.47 -13.30
N LEU A 215 -1.97 -6.80 -12.25
CA LEU A 215 -3.42 -6.75 -12.21
C LEU A 215 -3.87 -6.05 -10.93
N TYR A 216 -5.06 -5.47 -10.91
CA TYR A 216 -5.62 -4.94 -9.67
C TYR A 216 -6.23 -6.05 -8.81
N ALA A 217 -5.81 -6.17 -7.56
CA ALA A 217 -6.32 -7.16 -6.60
C ALA A 217 -7.85 -7.16 -6.49
N ALA A 218 -8.49 -5.99 -6.62
CA ALA A 218 -9.95 -5.88 -6.57
C ALA A 218 -10.64 -6.56 -7.78
N ASP A 219 -10.02 -6.54 -8.95
CA ASP A 219 -10.57 -7.16 -10.15
C ASP A 219 -10.39 -8.69 -10.09
N VAL A 220 -9.23 -9.15 -9.63
CA VAL A 220 -8.96 -10.57 -9.38
C VAL A 220 -9.97 -11.14 -8.39
N LYS A 221 -10.18 -10.48 -7.25
CA LYS A 221 -11.20 -10.90 -6.26
C LYS A 221 -12.60 -10.99 -6.84
N ARG A 222 -12.99 -10.01 -7.64
CA ARG A 222 -14.31 -10.00 -8.29
C ARG A 222 -14.47 -11.19 -9.23
N ALA A 223 -13.43 -11.51 -10.00
CA ALA A 223 -13.45 -12.67 -10.90
C ALA A 223 -13.45 -13.99 -10.12
N MET A 224 -12.65 -14.12 -9.06
CA MET A 224 -12.68 -15.28 -8.16
C MET A 224 -14.09 -15.54 -7.59
N ASP A 225 -14.76 -14.48 -7.13
CA ASP A 225 -16.11 -14.59 -6.54
C ASP A 225 -17.15 -14.95 -7.60
N ALA A 226 -17.07 -14.38 -8.79
CA ALA A 226 -18.01 -14.62 -9.89
C ALA A 226 -17.85 -16.02 -10.52
N GLU A 227 -16.61 -16.45 -10.73
CA GLU A 227 -16.29 -17.68 -11.45
C GLU A 227 -16.04 -18.88 -10.54
N LYS A 228 -15.94 -18.65 -9.22
CA LYS A 228 -15.63 -19.67 -8.20
C LYS A 228 -14.28 -20.38 -8.47
N LYS A 229 -13.33 -19.65 -9.02
CA LYS A 229 -11.97 -20.10 -9.34
C LYS A 229 -10.97 -19.67 -8.27
N SER A 230 -9.83 -20.34 -8.23
CA SER A 230 -8.68 -19.94 -7.42
C SER A 230 -8.03 -18.65 -7.94
N ALA A 231 -7.24 -17.98 -7.10
CA ALA A 231 -6.48 -16.80 -7.52
C ALA A 231 -5.50 -17.12 -8.67
N ASP A 232 -4.85 -18.28 -8.63
CA ASP A 232 -3.89 -18.69 -9.67
C ASP A 232 -4.54 -18.88 -11.04
N GLU A 233 -5.72 -19.51 -11.08
CA GLU A 233 -6.46 -19.70 -12.32
C GLU A 233 -6.90 -18.35 -12.91
N VAL A 234 -7.50 -17.49 -12.07
CA VAL A 234 -7.98 -16.16 -12.48
C VAL A 234 -6.83 -15.28 -12.96
N VAL A 235 -5.72 -15.23 -12.22
CA VAL A 235 -4.55 -14.41 -12.58
C VAL A 235 -3.98 -14.86 -13.91
N ARG A 236 -3.80 -16.17 -14.12
CA ARG A 236 -3.30 -16.72 -15.38
C ARG A 236 -4.19 -16.30 -16.55
N GLU A 237 -5.50 -16.54 -16.46
CA GLU A 237 -6.46 -16.19 -17.51
C GLU A 237 -6.51 -14.69 -17.82
N MET A 238 -6.47 -13.85 -16.78
CA MET A 238 -6.47 -12.39 -16.95
C MET A 238 -5.18 -11.88 -17.58
N LEU A 239 -4.01 -12.44 -17.23
CA LEU A 239 -2.72 -12.07 -17.84
C LEU A 239 -2.64 -12.53 -19.30
N GLU A 240 -3.12 -13.72 -19.64
CA GLU A 240 -3.22 -14.21 -21.01
C GLU A 240 -4.12 -13.29 -21.85
N ALA A 241 -5.30 -12.92 -21.33
CA ALA A 241 -6.20 -11.99 -22.00
C ALA A 241 -5.59 -10.58 -22.16
N GLN A 242 -4.80 -10.12 -21.19
CA GLN A 242 -4.07 -8.85 -21.27
C GLN A 242 -2.96 -8.90 -22.33
N ALA A 243 -2.23 -10.00 -22.42
CA ALA A 243 -1.18 -10.19 -23.43
C ALA A 243 -1.75 -10.18 -24.85
N LEU A 244 -2.90 -10.82 -25.08
CA LEU A 244 -3.59 -10.83 -26.37
C LEU A 244 -4.10 -9.43 -26.80
N ARG A 245 -4.36 -8.54 -25.86
CA ARG A 245 -4.81 -7.15 -26.12
C ARG A 245 -3.69 -6.16 -26.34
N ARG A 246 -2.44 -6.50 -25.98
CA ARG A 246 -1.28 -5.65 -26.27
C ARG A 246 -1.03 -5.67 -27.78
N PRO A 247 -1.05 -4.51 -28.49
CA PRO A 247 -0.60 -4.49 -29.87
C PRO A 247 0.84 -4.99 -29.92
N ALA A 248 1.16 -5.81 -30.93
CA ALA A 248 2.53 -6.25 -31.14
C ALA A 248 3.43 -5.02 -31.12
N ALA A 249 4.47 -5.04 -30.27
CA ALA A 249 5.42 -3.94 -30.21
C ALA A 249 5.93 -3.70 -31.63
N ALA A 250 5.75 -2.48 -32.12
CA ALA A 250 6.34 -2.10 -33.39
C ALA A 250 7.84 -2.43 -33.34
N PRO A 251 8.42 -3.07 -34.37
CA PRO A 251 9.83 -3.39 -34.37
C PRO A 251 10.59 -2.09 -34.12
N VAL A 252 11.43 -2.08 -33.08
CA VAL A 252 12.33 -0.96 -32.80
C VAL A 252 13.19 -0.83 -34.05
N ALA A 253 12.99 0.27 -34.81
CA ALA A 253 13.87 0.57 -35.95
C ALA A 253 15.31 0.57 -35.41
N ALA A 254 16.15 -0.25 -36.04
CA ALA A 254 17.56 -0.27 -35.72
C ALA A 254 18.07 1.17 -35.77
N PRO A 255 18.86 1.65 -34.81
CA PRO A 255 19.43 2.99 -34.85
C PRO A 255 20.18 3.14 -36.19
N GLY A 256 19.65 3.99 -37.06
CA GLY A 256 20.25 4.26 -38.36
C GLY A 256 21.74 4.60 -38.14
N GLY A 257 22.62 3.76 -38.68
CA GLY A 257 24.06 3.98 -38.60
C GLY A 257 24.35 5.38 -39.18
N ARG A 258 24.87 6.29 -38.38
CA ARG A 258 25.51 7.48 -38.88
C ARG A 258 26.65 7.05 -39.78
N PRO A 259 26.74 7.55 -41.02
CA PRO A 259 27.93 7.29 -41.83
C PRO A 259 29.15 7.81 -41.04
N ALA A 260 30.18 7.01 -41.01
CA ALA A 260 31.45 7.39 -40.41
C ALA A 260 31.97 8.70 -41.09
N PRO A 261 32.53 9.64 -40.32
CA PRO A 261 33.12 10.83 -40.91
C PRO A 261 34.30 10.41 -41.81
N GLU A 262 34.30 10.86 -43.07
CA GLU A 262 35.44 10.69 -43.98
C GLU A 262 36.65 11.44 -43.37
N VAL A 263 37.69 10.70 -43.10
CA VAL A 263 39.00 11.26 -42.71
C VAL A 263 39.72 11.69 -43.99
N PRO A 264 40.05 12.93 -44.16
CA PRO A 264 40.88 13.36 -45.31
C PRO A 264 42.27 12.75 -45.18
N VAL A 265 42.71 12.03 -46.21
CA VAL A 265 44.06 11.50 -46.33
C VAL A 265 44.95 12.64 -46.85
N PRO A 266 46.19 12.80 -46.31
CA PRO A 266 47.11 13.90 -46.67
C PRO A 266 47.65 13.85 -48.08
#